data_15175ada2032d35f0f8ecdf0d0b9020a
#
_entry.id   15175ada2032d35f0f8ecdf0d0b9020a
#
_cell.length_a   1.000
_cell.length_b   1.000
_cell.length_c   1.000
_cell.angle_alpha   90.00
_cell.angle_beta   90.00
_cell.angle_gamma   90.00
#
_symmetry.space_group_name_H-M   'P 1'
#
loop_
_entity.id
_entity.type
_entity.pdbx_description
1 polymer ?
#
loop_
_entity_poly.entity_id
_entity_poly.type
_entity_poly.pdbx_seq_one_letter_code
_entity_poly.pdbx_strand_id
1 'polypeptide(L)'
;MGGQLFRQDSINLTSKEMKRSLYFVEKLEALHGNFNVTSKDFDEGKVAFYPMTLAQYRTYKPYPYHVAKYSNFTWTCIPMPGASGSTPSTLVDTSLFALSSRASASKEAKEFMEFLTQDQQVQQDLFRQSQGTSVLPSVVNSSESRDLLKADDFGVDSLTNRTLDQIMKKAVLSTPGNLPDDIWDRLDYLIYNALKAKDIDNQLPQIQKIIEEML
;
A
#
# COMPACT_ATOMS: atom_id res chain seq x y z
N MET A 1 -5.35 9.52 9.38
CA MET A 1 -5.22 10.38 10.54
C MET A 1 -4.39 11.63 10.27
N GLY A 2 -3.82 11.76 9.10
CA GLY A 2 -3.16 12.97 8.60
C GLY A 2 -1.73 13.19 9.09
N GLY A 3 -1.12 12.20 9.77
CA GLY A 3 0.29 12.27 10.11
C GLY A 3 1.16 12.19 8.85
N GLN A 4 2.13 13.08 8.73
CA GLN A 4 3.15 13.05 7.69
C GLN A 4 4.50 12.74 8.34
N LEU A 5 5.15 11.69 7.86
CA LEU A 5 6.47 11.28 8.37
C LEU A 5 7.55 12.34 8.09
N PHE A 6 7.44 12.99 6.94
CA PHE A 6 8.31 14.09 6.55
C PHE A 6 7.52 15.39 6.42
N ARG A 7 8.14 16.47 6.88
CA ARG A 7 7.64 17.82 6.69
C ARG A 7 8.79 18.72 6.29
N GLN A 8 8.71 19.20 5.04
CA GLN A 8 9.86 19.88 4.42
C GLN A 8 11.08 19.01 4.57
N ASP A 9 12.00 18.70 4.36
CA ASP A 9 13.12 17.78 4.40
C ASP A 9 13.48 17.21 5.80
N SER A 10 12.61 17.36 6.81
CA SER A 10 12.86 16.85 8.15
C SER A 10 11.84 15.78 8.58
N ILE A 11 12.28 14.84 9.37
CA ILE A 11 11.44 13.80 9.95
C ILE A 11 10.51 14.41 11.03
N ASN A 12 9.26 13.96 11.09
CA ASN A 12 8.21 14.56 11.91
C ASN A 12 7.47 13.49 12.72
N LEU A 13 8.17 12.83 13.63
CA LEU A 13 7.59 11.76 14.46
C LEU A 13 6.80 12.30 15.65
N THR A 14 7.14 13.49 16.14
CA THR A 14 6.58 14.04 17.37
C THR A 14 5.28 14.82 17.20
N SER A 15 4.80 14.96 15.95
CA SER A 15 3.55 15.67 15.69
C SER A 15 2.35 14.98 16.34
N LYS A 16 1.33 15.78 16.66
CA LYS A 16 0.09 15.30 17.28
C LYS A 16 -0.61 14.25 16.39
N GLU A 17 -0.58 14.47 15.09
CA GLU A 17 -1.17 13.58 14.08
C GLU A 17 -0.44 12.25 14.03
N MET A 18 0.90 12.26 14.07
CA MET A 18 1.72 11.05 14.12
C MET A 18 1.48 10.27 15.38
N LYS A 19 1.57 10.90 16.54
CA LYS A 19 1.26 10.28 17.83
C LYS A 19 -0.13 9.65 17.84
N ARG A 20 -1.15 10.36 17.34
CA ARG A 20 -2.51 9.84 17.23
C ARG A 20 -2.58 8.58 16.37
N SER A 21 -1.82 8.53 15.27
CA SER A 21 -1.75 7.36 14.39
C SER A 21 -1.12 6.16 15.11
N LEU A 22 -0.02 6.38 15.82
CA LEU A 22 0.67 5.32 16.57
C LEU A 22 -0.17 4.80 17.74
N TYR A 23 -0.84 5.68 18.49
CA TYR A 23 -1.79 5.26 19.51
C TYR A 23 -2.97 4.45 18.97
N PHE A 24 -3.39 4.73 17.74
CA PHE A 24 -4.41 3.91 17.10
C PHE A 24 -3.88 2.49 16.81
N VAL A 25 -2.65 2.36 16.33
CA VAL A 25 -2.00 1.06 16.09
C VAL A 25 -1.82 0.30 17.43
N GLU A 26 -1.38 0.98 18.48
CA GLU A 26 -1.26 0.40 19.83
C GLU A 26 -2.60 -0.14 20.34
N LYS A 27 -3.70 0.60 20.10
CA LYS A 27 -5.04 0.13 20.48
C LYS A 27 -5.50 -1.07 19.67
N LEU A 28 -5.17 -1.12 18.38
CA LEU A 28 -5.48 -2.30 17.57
C LEU A 28 -4.73 -3.53 18.06
N GLU A 29 -3.47 -3.38 18.43
CA GLU A 29 -2.69 -4.47 19.02
C GLU A 29 -3.32 -4.98 20.31
N ALA A 30 -3.72 -4.07 21.21
CA ALA A 30 -4.37 -4.43 22.46
C ALA A 30 -5.68 -5.22 22.26
N LEU A 31 -6.38 -5.01 21.14
CA LEU A 31 -7.58 -5.76 20.79
C LEU A 31 -7.29 -7.14 20.20
N HIS A 32 -6.19 -7.29 19.48
CA HIS A 32 -5.84 -8.50 18.76
C HIS A 32 -4.69 -9.30 19.37
N GLY A 33 -3.96 -8.72 20.31
CA GLY A 33 -2.81 -9.36 20.96
C GLY A 33 -1.58 -9.52 20.06
N ASN A 34 -1.60 -8.95 18.84
CA ASN A 34 -0.49 -9.06 17.89
C ASN A 34 -0.49 -7.90 16.89
N PHE A 35 0.68 -7.32 16.61
CA PHE A 35 0.89 -6.36 15.53
C PHE A 35 1.01 -6.99 14.15
N ASN A 36 1.40 -8.27 14.09
CA ASN A 36 1.72 -8.97 12.87
C ASN A 36 0.57 -9.90 12.46
N VAL A 37 -0.41 -9.37 11.78
CA VAL A 37 -1.44 -10.16 11.09
C VAL A 37 -0.91 -10.54 9.71
N THR A 38 -0.90 -11.82 9.42
CA THR A 38 -0.40 -12.38 8.17
C THR A 38 -1.54 -12.81 7.24
N SER A 39 -1.25 -12.98 5.95
CA SER A 39 -2.20 -13.57 5.01
C SER A 39 -2.65 -14.96 5.45
N LYS A 40 -1.77 -15.73 6.11
CA LYS A 40 -2.10 -17.04 6.66
C LYS A 40 -3.19 -16.95 7.75
N ASP A 41 -3.15 -15.94 8.60
CA ASP A 41 -4.17 -15.77 9.64
C ASP A 41 -5.55 -15.46 9.02
N PHE A 42 -5.57 -14.72 7.91
CA PHE A 42 -6.77 -14.50 7.13
C PHE A 42 -7.26 -15.79 6.45
N ASP A 43 -6.37 -16.55 5.81
CA ASP A 43 -6.67 -17.81 5.14
C ASP A 43 -7.25 -18.86 6.12
N GLU A 44 -6.77 -18.86 7.35
CA GLU A 44 -7.24 -19.73 8.41
C GLU A 44 -8.49 -19.22 9.13
N GLY A 45 -9.04 -18.07 8.69
CA GLY A 45 -10.25 -17.46 9.29
C GLY A 45 -10.03 -16.92 10.71
N LYS A 46 -8.79 -16.72 11.12
CA LYS A 46 -8.45 -16.18 12.45
C LYS A 46 -8.69 -14.70 12.58
N VAL A 47 -8.72 -13.98 11.47
CA VAL A 47 -8.96 -12.53 11.41
C VAL A 47 -10.08 -12.21 10.44
N ALA A 48 -10.94 -11.28 10.84
CA ALA A 48 -12.08 -10.85 10.03
C ALA A 48 -11.69 -9.81 8.96
N PHE A 49 -10.60 -9.07 9.17
CA PHE A 49 -10.11 -8.04 8.27
C PHE A 49 -8.62 -8.20 8.05
N TYR A 50 -8.22 -8.12 6.80
CA TYR A 50 -6.80 -8.16 6.41
C TYR A 50 -6.52 -7.05 5.41
N PRO A 51 -5.58 -6.12 5.68
CA PRO A 51 -5.17 -5.12 4.71
C PRO A 51 -4.42 -5.81 3.57
N MET A 52 -4.89 -5.61 2.35
CA MET A 52 -4.39 -6.31 1.18
C MET A 52 -3.97 -5.30 0.11
N THR A 53 -2.82 -5.53 -0.51
CA THR A 53 -2.40 -4.78 -1.70
C THR A 53 -3.15 -5.30 -2.93
N LEU A 54 -3.19 -4.50 -4.01
CA LEU A 54 -3.74 -4.97 -5.28
C LEU A 54 -3.00 -6.21 -5.80
N ALA A 55 -1.70 -6.28 -5.59
CA ALA A 55 -0.87 -7.43 -5.93
C ALA A 55 -1.31 -8.70 -5.19
N GLN A 56 -1.50 -8.58 -3.89
CA GLN A 56 -2.02 -9.70 -3.07
C GLN A 56 -3.43 -10.11 -3.52
N TYR A 57 -4.33 -9.16 -3.73
CA TYR A 57 -5.67 -9.43 -4.26
C TYR A 57 -5.61 -10.24 -5.56
N ARG A 58 -4.78 -9.84 -6.51
CA ARG A 58 -4.61 -10.56 -7.80
C ARG A 58 -4.03 -11.95 -7.63
N THR A 59 -3.25 -12.19 -6.60
CA THR A 59 -2.73 -13.51 -6.24
C THR A 59 -3.83 -14.38 -5.62
N TYR A 60 -4.69 -13.81 -4.81
CA TYR A 60 -5.80 -14.54 -4.19
C TYR A 60 -6.90 -14.92 -5.17
N LYS A 61 -7.19 -14.05 -6.12
CA LYS A 61 -8.27 -14.20 -7.09
C LYS A 61 -8.27 -15.53 -7.87
N PRO A 62 -7.15 -15.99 -8.48
CA PRO A 62 -7.13 -17.23 -9.25
C PRO A 62 -7.05 -18.51 -8.40
N TYR A 63 -6.91 -18.36 -7.08
CA TYR A 63 -6.79 -19.49 -6.16
C TYR A 63 -7.90 -19.50 -5.10
N PRO A 64 -9.17 -19.62 -5.52
CA PRO A 64 -10.25 -19.81 -4.56
C PRO A 64 -9.99 -21.05 -3.68
N TYR A 65 -9.16 -21.99 -4.14
CA TYR A 65 -8.73 -23.13 -3.37
C TYR A 65 -7.88 -22.80 -2.14
N HIS A 66 -7.15 -21.70 -2.13
CA HIS A 66 -6.41 -21.30 -0.93
C HIS A 66 -7.35 -20.94 0.20
N VAL A 67 -8.34 -20.13 -0.10
CA VAL A 67 -9.38 -19.79 0.87
C VAL A 67 -10.24 -21.00 1.21
N ALA A 68 -10.67 -21.77 0.22
CA ALA A 68 -11.47 -22.97 0.45
C ALA A 68 -10.68 -24.10 1.14
N LYS A 69 -9.37 -24.15 1.00
CA LYS A 69 -8.53 -25.16 1.66
C LYS A 69 -8.38 -24.94 3.15
N TYR A 70 -8.35 -23.66 3.58
CA TYR A 70 -8.05 -23.32 4.98
C TYR A 70 -9.27 -22.87 5.76
N SER A 71 -10.28 -22.32 5.09
CA SER A 71 -11.55 -21.98 5.74
C SER A 71 -12.70 -21.83 4.73
N ASN A 72 -13.88 -22.28 5.10
CA ASN A 72 -15.10 -22.16 4.30
C ASN A 72 -15.80 -20.83 4.58
N PHE A 73 -15.15 -19.70 4.31
CA PHE A 73 -15.77 -18.40 4.42
C PHE A 73 -15.75 -17.63 3.10
N THR A 74 -16.72 -16.78 2.91
CA THR A 74 -16.74 -15.80 1.82
C THR A 74 -16.09 -14.50 2.28
N TRP A 75 -15.39 -13.82 1.38
CA TRP A 75 -14.75 -12.54 1.66
C TRP A 75 -15.03 -11.52 0.56
N THR A 76 -14.91 -10.25 0.86
CA THR A 76 -15.09 -9.15 -0.08
C THR A 76 -14.05 -8.06 0.17
N CYS A 77 -13.83 -7.22 -0.83
CA CYS A 77 -12.95 -6.06 -0.70
C CYS A 77 -13.75 -4.81 -0.35
N ILE A 78 -13.26 -4.08 0.64
CA ILE A 78 -13.76 -2.76 1.00
C ILE A 78 -12.61 -1.74 0.99
N PRO A 79 -12.86 -0.46 0.73
CA PRO A 79 -11.84 0.57 0.90
C PRO A 79 -11.31 0.57 2.34
N MET A 80 -10.02 0.89 2.51
CA MET A 80 -9.44 1.03 3.85
C MET A 80 -10.30 1.98 4.69
N PRO A 81 -10.67 1.61 5.92
CA PRO A 81 -11.46 2.48 6.77
C PRO A 81 -10.66 3.71 7.17
N GLY A 82 -11.31 4.86 7.17
CA GLY A 82 -10.76 6.10 7.75
C GLY A 82 -11.08 6.22 9.23
N ALA A 83 -10.31 7.01 9.96
CA ALA A 83 -10.68 7.41 11.30
C ALA A 83 -11.99 8.23 11.26
N SER A 84 -12.77 8.23 12.36
CA SER A 84 -14.00 9.00 12.47
C SER A 84 -13.77 10.46 12.05
N GLY A 85 -14.55 10.93 11.08
CA GLY A 85 -14.43 12.28 10.52
C GLY A 85 -13.30 12.48 9.50
N SER A 86 -12.51 11.45 9.18
CA SER A 86 -11.50 11.51 8.12
C SER A 86 -11.95 10.77 6.87
N THR A 87 -11.50 11.25 5.71
CA THR A 87 -11.69 10.55 4.45
C THR A 87 -10.80 9.29 4.44
N PRO A 88 -11.33 8.11 4.14
CA PRO A 88 -10.49 6.93 3.93
C PRO A 88 -9.46 7.21 2.86
N SER A 89 -8.22 6.83 3.08
CA SER A 89 -7.13 6.97 2.11
C SER A 89 -6.37 5.66 1.97
N THR A 90 -5.87 5.43 0.79
CA THR A 90 -5.01 4.30 0.45
C THR A 90 -3.68 4.84 -0.04
N LEU A 91 -2.58 4.24 0.37
CA LEU A 91 -1.27 4.56 -0.19
C LEU A 91 -1.13 3.89 -1.56
N VAL A 92 -0.57 4.64 -2.49
CA VAL A 92 -0.24 4.15 -3.84
C VAL A 92 1.23 4.40 -4.09
N ASP A 93 1.94 3.34 -4.40
CA ASP A 93 3.31 3.40 -4.87
C ASP A 93 3.34 3.47 -6.39
N THR A 94 4.30 4.20 -6.93
CA THR A 94 4.49 4.35 -8.37
C THR A 94 5.89 3.93 -8.78
N SER A 95 5.97 3.18 -9.87
CA SER A 95 7.26 2.94 -10.54
C SER A 95 7.51 4.05 -11.55
N LEU A 96 8.70 4.62 -11.53
CA LEU A 96 9.10 5.71 -12.39
C LEU A 96 10.24 5.27 -13.30
N PHE A 97 10.20 5.73 -14.55
CA PHE A 97 11.35 5.67 -15.44
C PHE A 97 12.12 6.97 -15.35
N ALA A 98 13.42 6.88 -15.29
CA ALA A 98 14.31 8.04 -15.32
C ALA A 98 15.35 7.89 -16.42
N LEU A 99 15.60 8.97 -17.14
CA LEU A 99 16.67 9.04 -18.14
C LEU A 99 17.93 9.61 -17.49
N SER A 100 19.04 8.89 -17.63
CA SER A 100 20.33 9.39 -17.18
C SER A 100 20.74 10.63 -17.97
N SER A 101 21.20 11.66 -17.28
CA SER A 101 21.79 12.86 -17.92
C SER A 101 23.02 12.57 -18.79
N ARG A 102 23.61 11.37 -18.65
CA ARG A 102 24.77 10.92 -19.41
C ARG A 102 24.37 10.01 -20.59
N ALA A 103 23.09 9.82 -20.87
CA ALA A 103 22.63 8.97 -21.95
C ALA A 103 23.03 9.58 -23.30
N SER A 104 23.77 8.84 -24.11
CA SER A 104 24.21 9.26 -25.46
C SER A 104 23.06 9.23 -26.48
N ALA A 105 22.12 8.31 -26.32
CA ALA A 105 20.91 8.14 -27.16
C ALA A 105 19.67 8.67 -26.43
N SER A 106 19.70 9.93 -26.01
CA SER A 106 18.66 10.52 -25.17
C SER A 106 17.29 10.64 -25.85
N LYS A 107 17.28 10.84 -27.18
CA LYS A 107 16.05 10.95 -27.95
C LYS A 107 15.33 9.60 -28.05
N GLU A 108 16.04 8.58 -28.45
CA GLU A 108 15.51 7.21 -28.61
C GLU A 108 15.10 6.63 -27.26
N ALA A 109 15.85 6.90 -26.23
CA ALA A 109 15.50 6.50 -24.87
C ALA A 109 14.22 7.18 -24.37
N LYS A 110 14.02 8.46 -24.69
CA LYS A 110 12.81 9.20 -24.39
C LYS A 110 11.60 8.64 -25.15
N GLU A 111 11.75 8.40 -26.47
CA GLU A 111 10.71 7.78 -27.28
C GLU A 111 10.31 6.39 -26.75
N PHE A 112 11.29 5.61 -26.29
CA PHE A 112 11.04 4.32 -25.67
C PHE A 112 10.30 4.44 -24.32
N MET A 113 10.65 5.42 -23.49
CA MET A 113 9.93 5.69 -22.25
C MET A 113 8.48 6.11 -22.51
N GLU A 114 8.26 6.97 -23.52
CA GLU A 114 6.91 7.39 -23.94
C GLU A 114 6.11 6.18 -24.46
N PHE A 115 6.72 5.33 -25.27
CA PHE A 115 6.10 4.08 -25.72
C PHE A 115 5.70 3.18 -24.53
N LEU A 116 6.58 2.94 -23.58
CA LEU A 116 6.28 2.11 -22.41
C LEU A 116 5.14 2.68 -21.53
N THR A 117 5.04 4.00 -21.44
CA THR A 117 4.10 4.65 -20.53
C THR A 117 2.79 5.09 -21.17
N GLN A 118 2.75 5.29 -22.48
CA GLN A 118 1.60 5.89 -23.18
C GLN A 118 0.96 4.99 -24.23
N ASP A 119 1.67 3.95 -24.71
CA ASP A 119 1.07 3.00 -25.64
C ASP A 119 0.03 2.13 -24.92
N GLN A 120 -1.19 2.12 -25.47
CA GLN A 120 -2.32 1.43 -24.85
C GLN A 120 -2.11 -0.08 -24.81
N GLN A 121 -1.55 -0.67 -25.87
CA GLN A 121 -1.33 -2.12 -25.93
C GLN A 121 -0.24 -2.55 -24.95
N VAL A 122 0.86 -1.81 -24.89
CA VAL A 122 1.95 -2.05 -23.93
C VAL A 122 1.42 -1.95 -22.51
N GLN A 123 0.66 -0.92 -22.20
CA GLN A 123 0.07 -0.73 -20.89
C GLN A 123 -0.97 -1.82 -20.55
N GLN A 124 -1.71 -2.32 -21.52
CA GLN A 124 -2.63 -3.45 -21.35
C GLN A 124 -1.86 -4.74 -21.03
N ASP A 125 -0.76 -4.99 -21.73
CA ASP A 125 0.09 -6.17 -21.51
C ASP A 125 0.80 -6.09 -20.16
N LEU A 126 1.31 -4.91 -19.78
CA LEU A 126 1.85 -4.68 -18.45
C LEU A 126 0.79 -4.88 -17.36
N PHE A 127 -0.42 -4.37 -17.55
CA PHE A 127 -1.53 -4.59 -16.61
C PHE A 127 -1.86 -6.07 -16.47
N ARG A 128 -1.88 -6.82 -17.57
CA ARG A 128 -2.16 -8.27 -17.59
C ARG A 128 -1.09 -9.07 -16.83
N GLN A 129 0.18 -8.72 -17.02
CA GLN A 129 1.32 -9.46 -16.49
C GLN A 129 1.80 -8.94 -15.13
N SER A 130 1.65 -7.64 -14.87
CA SER A 130 2.06 -7.02 -13.62
C SER A 130 1.05 -7.28 -12.50
N GLN A 131 1.48 -7.08 -11.29
CA GLN A 131 0.62 -7.14 -10.11
C GLN A 131 0.04 -5.78 -9.71
N GLY A 132 0.41 -4.73 -10.45
CA GLY A 132 -0.05 -3.36 -10.25
C GLY A 132 -1.26 -2.99 -11.09
N THR A 133 -1.45 -1.70 -11.27
CA THR A 133 -2.44 -1.10 -12.18
C THR A 133 -1.77 -0.24 -13.23
N SER A 134 -2.44 0.00 -14.37
CA SER A 134 -1.92 0.87 -15.41
C SER A 134 -2.04 2.35 -15.01
N VAL A 135 -1.13 3.16 -15.53
CA VAL A 135 -1.21 4.63 -15.44
C VAL A 135 -2.24 5.23 -16.41
N LEU A 136 -2.71 4.46 -17.40
CA LEU A 136 -3.71 4.90 -18.37
C LEU A 136 -5.12 4.56 -17.90
N PRO A 137 -5.99 5.56 -17.66
CA PRO A 137 -7.39 5.32 -17.30
C PRO A 137 -8.15 4.49 -18.35
N SER A 138 -7.82 4.62 -19.64
CA SER A 138 -8.41 3.82 -20.72
C SER A 138 -8.14 2.34 -20.55
N VAL A 139 -6.96 1.95 -20.08
CA VAL A 139 -6.60 0.57 -19.79
C VAL A 139 -7.31 0.07 -18.53
N VAL A 140 -7.25 0.82 -17.44
CA VAL A 140 -7.89 0.44 -16.18
C VAL A 140 -9.40 0.23 -16.35
N ASN A 141 -10.05 1.06 -17.17
CA ASN A 141 -11.49 1.02 -17.43
C ASN A 141 -11.89 0.09 -18.60
N SER A 142 -10.95 -0.59 -19.23
CA SER A 142 -11.25 -1.53 -20.31
C SER A 142 -12.06 -2.74 -19.81
N SER A 143 -12.82 -3.37 -20.69
CA SER A 143 -13.56 -4.61 -20.36
C SER A 143 -12.59 -5.72 -19.92
N GLU A 144 -11.46 -5.84 -20.60
CA GLU A 144 -10.43 -6.83 -20.29
C GLU A 144 -9.85 -6.64 -18.89
N SER A 145 -9.51 -5.40 -18.52
CA SER A 145 -9.02 -5.11 -17.16
C SER A 145 -10.07 -5.37 -16.09
N ARG A 146 -11.33 -5.09 -16.41
CA ARG A 146 -12.45 -5.42 -15.53
C ARG A 146 -12.57 -6.91 -15.30
N ASP A 147 -12.48 -7.69 -16.36
CA ASP A 147 -12.57 -9.16 -16.26
C ASP A 147 -11.38 -9.74 -15.50
N LEU A 148 -10.18 -9.18 -15.70
CA LEU A 148 -9.00 -9.55 -14.92
C LEU A 148 -9.14 -9.26 -13.41
N LEU A 149 -9.93 -8.28 -13.02
CA LEU A 149 -10.13 -7.92 -11.61
C LEU A 149 -11.35 -8.60 -10.97
N LYS A 150 -12.22 -9.26 -11.75
CA LYS A 150 -13.30 -10.06 -11.19
C LYS A 150 -12.74 -11.26 -10.43
N ALA A 151 -13.31 -11.55 -9.27
CA ALA A 151 -13.09 -12.83 -8.63
C ALA A 151 -13.86 -13.91 -9.38
N ASP A 152 -13.22 -15.04 -9.62
CA ASP A 152 -13.86 -16.15 -10.28
C ASP A 152 -14.77 -16.91 -9.31
N ASP A 153 -15.96 -17.24 -9.77
CA ASP A 153 -16.87 -18.33 -9.38
C ASP A 153 -17.38 -18.49 -7.94
N PHE A 154 -17.02 -17.69 -6.96
CA PHE A 154 -17.52 -17.88 -5.60
C PHE A 154 -18.59 -16.90 -5.14
N GLY A 155 -19.21 -16.15 -6.06
CA GLY A 155 -20.28 -15.21 -5.73
C GLY A 155 -19.83 -14.09 -4.78
N VAL A 156 -18.54 -13.93 -4.63
CA VAL A 156 -17.95 -12.87 -3.81
C VAL A 156 -17.97 -11.61 -4.64
N ASP A 157 -18.48 -10.52 -4.07
CA ASP A 157 -18.34 -9.20 -4.65
C ASP A 157 -16.83 -8.86 -4.72
N SER A 158 -16.27 -9.22 -5.85
CA SER A 158 -14.89 -8.94 -6.18
C SER A 158 -14.61 -7.44 -6.11
N LEU A 159 -13.34 -7.08 -6.19
CA LEU A 159 -12.92 -5.69 -6.37
C LEU A 159 -13.62 -5.12 -7.61
N THR A 160 -14.79 -4.53 -7.42
CA THR A 160 -15.54 -3.93 -8.51
C THR A 160 -14.79 -2.68 -9.01
N ASN A 161 -14.99 -2.31 -10.26
CA ASN A 161 -14.44 -1.05 -10.76
C ASN A 161 -14.88 0.14 -9.91
N ARG A 162 -16.12 0.11 -9.40
CA ARG A 162 -16.62 1.16 -8.51
C ARG A 162 -15.79 1.24 -7.24
N THR A 163 -15.42 0.10 -6.65
CA THR A 163 -14.58 0.06 -5.44
C THR A 163 -13.17 0.53 -5.76
N LEU A 164 -12.59 0.07 -6.87
CA LEU A 164 -11.26 0.51 -7.31
C LEU A 164 -11.25 2.01 -7.61
N ASP A 165 -12.24 2.54 -8.32
CA ASP A 165 -12.40 3.98 -8.57
C ASP A 165 -12.49 4.79 -7.28
N GLN A 166 -13.22 4.29 -6.28
CA GLN A 166 -13.32 4.94 -4.97
C GLN A 166 -11.99 4.95 -4.24
N ILE A 167 -11.25 3.86 -4.32
CA ILE A 167 -9.91 3.73 -3.74
C ILE A 167 -8.96 4.72 -4.42
N MET A 168 -8.90 4.70 -5.75
CA MET A 168 -7.99 5.54 -6.52
C MET A 168 -8.27 7.04 -6.39
N LYS A 169 -9.54 7.45 -6.33
CA LYS A 169 -9.91 8.86 -6.10
C LYS A 169 -9.44 9.40 -4.75
N LYS A 170 -9.21 8.54 -3.79
CA LYS A 170 -8.77 8.89 -2.43
C LYS A 170 -7.34 8.43 -2.14
N ALA A 171 -6.66 7.95 -3.17
CA ALA A 171 -5.29 7.50 -3.06
C ALA A 171 -4.35 8.67 -2.76
N VAL A 172 -3.41 8.42 -1.89
CA VAL A 172 -2.31 9.32 -1.57
C VAL A 172 -1.04 8.65 -2.07
N LEU A 173 -0.26 9.36 -2.87
CA LEU A 173 1.05 8.86 -3.24
C LEU A 173 1.86 8.63 -1.98
N SER A 174 2.34 7.42 -1.84
CA SER A 174 3.43 7.16 -0.91
C SER A 174 4.60 7.99 -1.41
N THR A 175 4.90 9.06 -0.72
CA THR A 175 6.20 9.71 -0.88
C THR A 175 7.15 8.96 0.03
N PRO A 176 7.94 8.01 -0.47
CA PRO A 176 9.10 7.59 0.28
C PRO A 176 9.91 8.87 0.47
N GLY A 177 10.11 9.28 1.70
CA GLY A 177 11.23 10.16 1.97
C GLY A 177 12.44 9.49 1.31
N ASN A 178 13.35 10.26 0.77
CA ASN A 178 14.61 9.73 0.21
C ASN A 178 15.49 9.11 1.31
N LEU A 179 14.88 8.28 2.16
CA LEU A 179 15.60 7.58 3.20
C LEU A 179 16.24 6.32 2.60
N PRO A 180 17.51 6.09 2.83
CA PRO A 180 18.15 4.81 2.59
C PRO A 180 17.42 3.67 3.31
N ASP A 181 17.48 2.47 2.73
CA ASP A 181 16.75 1.30 3.24
C ASP A 181 17.15 0.95 4.68
N ASP A 182 18.42 1.10 5.04
CA ASP A 182 18.93 0.87 6.38
C ASP A 182 18.35 1.84 7.42
N ILE A 183 18.08 3.07 7.02
CA ILE A 183 17.40 4.06 7.88
C ILE A 183 15.92 3.71 8.04
N TRP A 184 15.26 3.24 6.97
CA TRP A 184 13.90 2.73 7.04
C TRP A 184 13.77 1.55 7.99
N ASP A 185 14.64 0.56 7.86
CA ASP A 185 14.67 -0.62 8.72
C ASP A 185 14.91 -0.23 10.18
N ARG A 186 15.80 0.73 10.40
CA ARG A 186 16.07 1.25 11.75
C ARG A 186 14.87 1.96 12.35
N LEU A 187 14.20 2.80 11.56
CA LEU A 187 13.00 3.53 11.99
C LEU A 187 11.86 2.56 12.35
N ASP A 188 11.60 1.59 11.49
CA ASP A 188 10.57 0.56 11.73
C ASP A 188 10.85 -0.22 13.01
N TYR A 189 12.08 -0.66 13.21
CA TYR A 189 12.49 -1.37 14.42
C TYR A 189 12.27 -0.53 15.68
N LEU A 190 12.65 0.74 15.67
CA LEU A 190 12.51 1.63 16.82
C LEU A 190 11.05 1.94 17.13
N ILE A 191 10.23 2.22 16.11
CA ILE A 191 8.79 2.45 16.28
C ILE A 191 8.10 1.19 16.81
N TYR A 192 8.42 0.02 16.26
CA TYR A 192 7.88 -1.25 16.75
C TYR A 192 8.17 -1.47 18.25
N ASN A 193 9.39 -1.20 18.69
CA ASN A 193 9.75 -1.33 20.11
C ASN A 193 9.03 -0.31 20.98
N ALA A 194 8.86 0.93 20.53
CA ALA A 194 8.11 1.95 21.24
C ALA A 194 6.63 1.56 21.43
N LEU A 195 6.02 1.00 20.39
CA LEU A 195 4.65 0.47 20.44
C LEU A 195 4.54 -0.69 21.43
N LYS A 196 5.47 -1.63 21.40
CA LYS A 196 5.52 -2.76 22.35
C LYS A 196 5.70 -2.33 23.80
N ALA A 197 6.54 -1.35 24.02
CA ALA A 197 6.79 -0.80 25.35
C ALA A 197 5.62 0.05 25.87
N LYS A 198 4.66 0.41 25.01
CA LYS A 198 3.55 1.34 25.33
C LYS A 198 4.05 2.69 25.88
N ASP A 199 5.14 3.17 25.31
CA ASP A 199 5.86 4.38 25.75
C ASP A 199 6.18 5.33 24.59
N ILE A 200 5.17 5.54 23.75
CA ILE A 200 5.28 6.35 22.54
C ILE A 200 5.73 7.77 22.84
N ASP A 201 5.16 8.39 23.87
CA ASP A 201 5.41 9.81 24.17
C ASP A 201 6.86 10.11 24.53
N ASN A 202 7.51 9.22 25.28
CA ASN A 202 8.90 9.40 25.69
C ASN A 202 9.90 8.94 24.62
N GLN A 203 9.53 7.94 23.84
CA GLN A 203 10.45 7.35 22.88
C GLN A 203 10.49 8.09 21.54
N LEU A 204 9.37 8.62 21.04
CA LEU A 204 9.34 9.30 19.74
C LEU A 204 10.33 10.47 19.61
N PRO A 205 10.52 11.34 20.61
CA PRO A 205 11.53 12.40 20.51
C PRO A 205 12.97 11.85 20.39
N GLN A 206 13.26 10.73 21.05
CA GLN A 206 14.56 10.07 21.00
C GLN A 206 14.75 9.38 19.65
N ILE A 207 13.72 8.68 19.15
CA ILE A 207 13.74 8.05 17.84
C ILE A 207 13.95 9.10 16.75
N GLN A 208 13.22 10.21 16.79
CA GLN A 208 13.39 11.30 15.84
C GLN A 208 14.84 11.78 15.81
N LYS A 209 15.43 12.04 16.97
CA LYS A 209 16.82 12.47 17.07
C LYS A 209 17.81 11.44 16.51
N ILE A 210 17.61 10.14 16.79
CA ILE A 210 18.47 9.07 16.27
C ILE A 210 18.41 9.05 14.75
N ILE A 211 17.22 9.18 14.16
CA ILE A 211 17.09 9.17 12.70
C ILE A 211 17.64 10.46 12.07
N GLU A 212 17.45 11.62 12.70
CA GLU A 212 18.03 12.88 12.24
C GLU A 212 19.58 12.87 12.27
N GLU A 213 20.19 12.14 13.19
CA GLU A 213 21.64 11.94 13.26
C GLU A 213 22.17 10.97 12.19
N MET A 214 21.32 10.16 11.58
CA MET A 214 21.65 9.21 10.51
C MET A 214 21.48 9.82 9.10
N LEU A 215 20.76 10.93 8.98
CA LEU A 215 20.51 11.67 7.73
C LEU A 215 21.66 12.62 7.41
#